data_685d61453db39a9f1cb1541a2df59807
#
_entry.id   685d61453db39a9f1cb1541a2df59807
#
_cell.length_a   1.000
_cell.length_b   1.000
_cell.length_c   1.000
_cell.angle_alpha   90.00
_cell.angle_beta   90.00
_cell.angle_gamma   90.00
#
_symmetry.space_group_name_H-M   'P 1'
#
loop_
_entity.id
_entity.type
_entity.pdbx_description
1 polymer ?
#
loop_
_entity_poly.entity_id
_entity_poly.type
_entity_poly.pdbx_seq_one_letter_code
_entity_poly.pdbx_strand_id
1 'polypeptide(L)'
;MNDALLKIEDLSLSYGGGLVAADVTFDVRRGETLAVVGESGCGKTSLLKAVLGLDGLGVAVESGRVIFDGRPLSEMPKKARRALLGGDIGMIFQNPGAAFNPIRSYMKQFAELLKSHGRFQGESSYAEIRECFEKLGLPDGERILNSCPYEMSGGMNQRVAIAAAMLLRPKLLLMDEPTSALDVTTQKTVLDELSRLKALTEMAMILVTHNLGAAARIAERTAVMYAGRLVEYGGTQAVLKTPCHPYTRCLIDAIPKLDGRLPSGLEGQPPLYGAEMPGCAFRDRCPLRRPDCAERPYAQEEAEPGHFAACAEGRI
;
A
#
# COMPACT_ATOMS: atom_id res chain seq x y z
N MET A 1 3.32 2.91 -25.66
CA MET A 1 3.83 1.66 -25.07
C MET A 1 3.39 1.62 -23.62
N ASN A 2 2.87 0.50 -23.16
CA ASN A 2 2.30 0.40 -21.80
C ASN A 2 3.48 0.26 -20.82
N ASP A 3 3.87 1.36 -20.17
CA ASP A 3 5.05 1.44 -19.27
C ASP A 3 4.72 0.98 -17.84
N ALA A 4 3.83 -0.01 -17.71
CA ALA A 4 3.46 -0.55 -16.41
C ALA A 4 4.59 -1.42 -15.84
N LEU A 5 5.12 -1.03 -14.68
CA LEU A 5 6.08 -1.81 -13.92
C LEU A 5 5.44 -3.01 -13.22
N LEU A 6 4.23 -2.81 -12.67
CA LEU A 6 3.41 -3.85 -12.06
C LEU A 6 2.05 -3.89 -12.73
N LYS A 7 1.55 -5.10 -13.01
CA LYS A 7 0.15 -5.33 -13.38
C LYS A 7 -0.44 -6.42 -12.51
N ILE A 8 -1.63 -6.20 -12.08
CA ILE A 8 -2.49 -7.18 -11.41
C ILE A 8 -3.69 -7.39 -12.33
N GLU A 9 -3.92 -8.63 -12.74
CA GLU A 9 -4.96 -8.99 -13.71
C GLU A 9 -5.87 -10.06 -13.10
N ASP A 10 -7.15 -9.72 -12.89
CA ASP A 10 -8.24 -10.57 -12.39
C ASP A 10 -7.86 -11.39 -11.14
N LEU A 11 -7.09 -10.76 -10.25
CA LEU A 11 -6.49 -11.43 -9.10
C LEU A 11 -7.54 -11.71 -8.04
N SER A 12 -7.70 -12.98 -7.69
CA SER A 12 -8.50 -13.41 -6.54
C SER A 12 -7.62 -14.12 -5.53
N LEU A 13 -7.79 -13.77 -4.27
CA LEU A 13 -6.97 -14.23 -3.15
C LEU A 13 -7.83 -14.84 -2.06
N SER A 14 -7.35 -15.92 -1.44
CA SER A 14 -7.92 -16.48 -0.22
C SER A 14 -6.96 -16.34 0.97
N TYR A 15 -7.52 -16.37 2.17
CA TYR A 15 -6.78 -16.44 3.44
C TYR A 15 -7.53 -17.39 4.40
N GLY A 16 -6.84 -18.44 4.90
CA GLY A 16 -7.48 -19.42 5.75
C GLY A 16 -8.69 -20.12 5.11
N GLY A 17 -8.74 -20.23 3.79
CA GLY A 17 -9.84 -20.81 3.02
C GLY A 17 -11.01 -19.87 2.72
N GLY A 18 -10.98 -18.62 3.21
CA GLY A 18 -11.98 -17.60 2.87
C GLY A 18 -11.46 -16.62 1.81
N LEU A 19 -12.30 -16.22 0.86
CA LEU A 19 -11.97 -15.27 -0.20
C LEU A 19 -11.78 -13.86 0.41
N VAL A 20 -10.61 -13.22 0.15
CA VAL A 20 -10.22 -11.93 0.74
C VAL A 20 -10.06 -10.81 -0.27
N ALA A 21 -9.85 -11.18 -1.50
CA ALA A 21 -9.89 -10.28 -2.64
C ALA A 21 -10.45 -11.06 -3.83
N ALA A 22 -11.23 -10.40 -4.68
CA ALA A 22 -11.86 -10.99 -5.84
C ALA A 22 -11.80 -10.05 -7.03
N ASP A 23 -11.37 -10.57 -8.17
CA ASP A 23 -11.36 -9.92 -9.48
C ASP A 23 -10.67 -8.54 -9.45
N VAL A 24 -9.54 -8.46 -8.74
CA VAL A 24 -8.77 -7.21 -8.59
C VAL A 24 -7.91 -7.02 -9.83
N THR A 25 -8.13 -5.90 -10.53
CA THR A 25 -7.35 -5.52 -11.72
C THR A 25 -6.91 -4.07 -11.64
N PHE A 26 -5.60 -3.82 -11.70
CA PHE A 26 -4.98 -2.50 -11.86
C PHE A 26 -3.53 -2.62 -12.32
N ASP A 27 -2.96 -1.49 -12.71
CA ASP A 27 -1.54 -1.38 -13.03
C ASP A 27 -0.86 -0.27 -12.21
N VAL A 28 0.47 -0.33 -12.12
CA VAL A 28 1.31 0.74 -11.57
C VAL A 28 2.43 1.02 -12.55
N ARG A 29 2.58 2.28 -12.95
CA ARG A 29 3.59 2.72 -13.92
C ARG A 29 4.91 3.03 -13.20
N ARG A 30 6.00 3.08 -13.97
CA ARG A 30 7.28 3.57 -13.43
C ARG A 30 7.15 5.00 -12.94
N GLY A 31 7.76 5.30 -11.81
CA GLY A 31 7.69 6.64 -11.19
C GLY A 31 6.32 7.03 -10.65
N GLU A 32 5.34 6.14 -10.63
CA GLU A 32 3.99 6.39 -10.15
C GLU A 32 3.78 5.91 -8.72
N THR A 33 2.97 6.62 -7.96
CA THR A 33 2.40 6.15 -6.70
C THR A 33 0.93 5.82 -6.89
N LEU A 34 0.55 4.59 -6.61
CA LEU A 34 -0.83 4.16 -6.46
C LEU A 34 -1.18 4.06 -4.97
N ALA A 35 -2.19 4.80 -4.52
CA ALA A 35 -2.75 4.56 -3.19
C ALA A 35 -3.84 3.49 -3.27
N VAL A 36 -3.81 2.53 -2.33
CA VAL A 36 -4.89 1.55 -2.12
C VAL A 36 -5.53 1.88 -0.78
N VAL A 37 -6.76 2.39 -0.81
CA VAL A 37 -7.46 2.88 0.37
C VAL A 37 -8.72 2.07 0.67
N GLY A 38 -9.16 2.07 1.91
CA GLY A 38 -10.38 1.37 2.36
C GLY A 38 -10.32 1.01 3.83
N GLU A 39 -11.43 0.52 4.39
CA GLU A 39 -11.53 0.11 5.80
C GLU A 39 -10.56 -1.04 6.14
N SER A 40 -10.27 -1.19 7.44
CA SER A 40 -9.48 -2.32 7.93
C SER A 40 -10.14 -3.65 7.58
N GLY A 41 -9.34 -4.65 7.18
CA GLY A 41 -9.85 -5.98 6.82
C GLY A 41 -10.40 -6.11 5.39
N CYS A 42 -10.40 -5.07 4.55
CA CYS A 42 -10.92 -5.17 3.18
C CYS A 42 -9.96 -5.83 2.15
N GLY A 43 -8.83 -6.42 2.57
CA GLY A 43 -7.95 -7.19 1.69
C GLY A 43 -6.65 -6.48 1.25
N LYS A 44 -6.42 -5.22 1.59
CA LYS A 44 -5.25 -4.41 1.15
C LYS A 44 -3.89 -5.05 1.43
N THR A 45 -3.66 -5.48 2.67
CA THR A 45 -2.42 -6.17 3.08
C THR A 45 -2.25 -7.51 2.36
N SER A 46 -3.35 -8.25 2.12
CA SER A 46 -3.31 -9.52 1.38
C SER A 46 -2.87 -9.30 -0.07
N LEU A 47 -3.30 -8.19 -0.68
CA LEU A 47 -2.88 -7.79 -2.01
C LEU A 47 -1.36 -7.54 -2.08
N LEU A 48 -0.79 -6.81 -1.09
CA LEU A 48 0.67 -6.60 -1.03
C LEU A 48 1.43 -7.93 -0.84
N LYS A 49 0.91 -8.85 -0.01
CA LYS A 49 1.51 -10.18 0.18
C LYS A 49 1.52 -10.99 -1.11
N ALA A 50 0.47 -10.90 -1.93
CA ALA A 50 0.43 -11.56 -3.23
C ALA A 50 1.49 -11.00 -4.20
N VAL A 51 1.69 -9.68 -4.23
CA VAL A 51 2.76 -9.04 -5.02
C VAL A 51 4.15 -9.50 -4.57
N LEU A 52 4.36 -9.71 -3.28
CA LEU A 52 5.61 -10.26 -2.74
C LEU A 52 5.79 -11.75 -3.07
N GLY A 53 4.75 -12.42 -3.57
CA GLY A 53 4.78 -13.86 -3.81
C GLY A 53 5.02 -14.67 -2.53
N LEU A 54 4.53 -14.19 -1.41
CA LEU A 54 4.60 -14.84 -0.11
C LEU A 54 3.49 -15.89 0.04
N ASP A 55 3.38 -16.74 -0.97
CA ASP A 55 2.50 -17.92 -0.93
C ASP A 55 2.92 -18.79 0.28
N GLY A 56 2.03 -19.00 1.21
CA GLY A 56 2.31 -19.76 2.42
C GLY A 56 2.32 -18.97 3.73
N LEU A 57 2.29 -17.63 3.70
CA LEU A 57 1.98 -16.81 4.88
C LEU A 57 0.47 -16.58 5.04
N GLY A 58 -0.31 -17.62 4.73
CA GLY A 58 -1.76 -17.62 4.88
C GLY A 58 -2.54 -17.08 3.68
N VAL A 59 -1.89 -16.43 2.70
CA VAL A 59 -2.53 -15.95 1.47
C VAL A 59 -2.26 -16.94 0.34
N ALA A 60 -3.32 -17.33 -0.40
CA ALA A 60 -3.22 -18.12 -1.62
C ALA A 60 -3.81 -17.36 -2.80
N VAL A 61 -3.19 -17.49 -3.98
CA VAL A 61 -3.72 -16.99 -5.25
C VAL A 61 -4.66 -18.04 -5.82
N GLU A 62 -5.95 -17.72 -5.89
CA GLU A 62 -7.00 -18.60 -6.42
C GLU A 62 -7.13 -18.47 -7.94
N SER A 63 -7.03 -17.24 -8.45
CA SER A 63 -7.07 -16.95 -9.89
C SER A 63 -6.35 -15.65 -10.20
N GLY A 64 -6.15 -15.38 -11.50
CA GLY A 64 -5.49 -14.18 -11.99
C GLY A 64 -3.98 -14.25 -11.89
N ARG A 65 -3.31 -13.12 -12.08
CA ARG A 65 -1.85 -13.08 -12.09
C ARG A 65 -1.28 -11.73 -11.69
N VAL A 66 -0.05 -11.78 -11.16
CA VAL A 66 0.77 -10.62 -10.87
C VAL A 66 1.95 -10.61 -11.84
N ILE A 67 2.12 -9.53 -12.58
CA ILE A 67 3.18 -9.36 -13.58
C ILE A 67 4.07 -8.21 -13.10
N PHE A 68 5.35 -8.47 -12.88
CA PHE A 68 6.34 -7.47 -12.48
C PHE A 68 7.42 -7.36 -13.57
N ASP A 69 7.66 -6.14 -14.04
CA ASP A 69 8.65 -5.82 -15.08
C ASP A 69 8.49 -6.72 -16.33
N GLY A 70 7.22 -6.93 -16.75
CA GLY A 70 6.82 -7.76 -17.90
C GLY A 70 6.87 -9.28 -17.65
N ARG A 71 7.15 -9.76 -16.42
CA ARG A 71 7.27 -11.19 -16.11
C ARG A 71 6.22 -11.62 -15.07
N PRO A 72 5.38 -12.64 -15.36
CA PRO A 72 4.47 -13.20 -14.37
C PRO A 72 5.24 -13.79 -13.20
N LEU A 73 4.93 -13.36 -11.98
CA LEU A 73 5.64 -13.82 -10.77
C LEU A 73 5.40 -15.32 -10.49
N SER A 74 4.22 -15.83 -10.86
CA SER A 74 3.87 -17.26 -10.72
C SER A 74 4.74 -18.19 -11.58
N GLU A 75 5.22 -17.71 -12.72
CA GLU A 75 6.05 -18.47 -13.66
C GLU A 75 7.55 -18.41 -13.33
N MET A 76 7.94 -17.52 -12.41
CA MET A 76 9.33 -17.39 -12.00
C MET A 76 9.76 -18.53 -11.06
N PRO A 77 10.96 -19.11 -11.25
CA PRO A 77 11.54 -20.01 -10.27
C PRO A 77 11.61 -19.36 -8.88
N LYS A 78 11.30 -20.10 -7.80
CA LYS A 78 11.30 -19.56 -6.43
C LYS A 78 12.56 -18.79 -6.06
N LYS A 79 13.75 -19.26 -6.52
CA LYS A 79 15.03 -18.56 -6.30
C LYS A 79 15.09 -17.20 -6.98
N ALA A 80 14.62 -17.09 -8.24
CA ALA A 80 14.59 -15.85 -8.98
C ALA A 80 13.59 -14.86 -8.37
N ARG A 81 12.38 -15.33 -8.00
CA ARG A 81 11.36 -14.51 -7.32
C ARG A 81 11.89 -13.98 -5.97
N ARG A 82 12.55 -14.83 -5.18
CA ARG A 82 13.16 -14.43 -3.91
C ARG A 82 14.27 -13.38 -4.08
N ALA A 83 15.00 -13.41 -5.18
CA ALA A 83 16.05 -12.42 -5.47
C ALA A 83 15.49 -11.01 -5.79
N LEU A 84 14.21 -10.91 -6.19
CA LEU A 84 13.55 -9.62 -6.38
C LEU A 84 13.28 -8.90 -5.04
N LEU A 85 13.03 -9.70 -3.98
CA LEU A 85 12.65 -9.17 -2.67
C LEU A 85 13.84 -8.48 -2.00
N GLY A 86 13.64 -7.25 -1.55
CA GLY A 86 14.65 -6.39 -0.97
C GLY A 86 15.51 -5.66 -2.01
N GLY A 87 15.71 -6.25 -3.22
CA GLY A 87 16.41 -5.61 -4.34
C GLY A 87 15.45 -4.77 -5.21
N ASP A 88 14.77 -5.42 -6.14
CA ASP A 88 13.85 -4.74 -7.07
C ASP A 88 12.49 -4.39 -6.43
N ILE A 89 12.03 -5.16 -5.44
CA ILE A 89 10.78 -4.93 -4.70
C ILE A 89 11.10 -4.75 -3.22
N GLY A 90 10.95 -3.52 -2.73
CA GLY A 90 11.06 -3.17 -1.31
C GLY A 90 9.70 -3.25 -0.61
N MET A 91 9.70 -3.49 0.72
CA MET A 91 8.49 -3.49 1.54
C MET A 91 8.69 -2.76 2.86
N ILE A 92 7.75 -1.90 3.20
CA ILE A 92 7.60 -1.30 4.53
C ILE A 92 6.36 -1.89 5.17
N PHE A 93 6.53 -2.60 6.27
CA PHE A 93 5.44 -3.27 7.00
C PHE A 93 4.75 -2.31 7.97
N GLN A 94 3.48 -2.59 8.29
CA GLN A 94 2.68 -1.83 9.24
C GLN A 94 3.32 -1.76 10.64
N ASN A 95 4.01 -2.82 11.06
CA ASN A 95 4.80 -2.84 12.29
C ASN A 95 6.30 -2.92 11.96
N PRO A 96 6.98 -1.80 11.75
CA PRO A 96 8.39 -1.79 11.36
C PRO A 96 9.33 -2.34 12.43
N GLY A 97 8.95 -2.26 13.71
CA GLY A 97 9.72 -2.85 14.80
C GLY A 97 9.84 -4.38 14.68
N ALA A 98 8.85 -5.04 14.09
CA ALA A 98 8.89 -6.48 13.83
C ALA A 98 9.82 -6.88 12.67
N ALA A 99 10.26 -5.94 11.84
CA ALA A 99 11.19 -6.19 10.76
C ALA A 99 12.64 -6.33 11.23
N PHE A 100 12.94 -5.87 12.45
CA PHE A 100 14.26 -5.88 13.03
C PHE A 100 14.34 -6.82 14.24
N ASN A 101 15.53 -7.39 14.45
CA ASN A 101 15.81 -8.10 15.69
C ASN A 101 15.98 -7.07 16.83
N PRO A 102 15.13 -7.09 17.88
CA PRO A 102 15.06 -6.02 18.87
C PRO A 102 16.34 -5.85 19.70
N ILE A 103 17.17 -6.90 19.85
CA ILE A 103 18.38 -6.90 20.69
C ILE A 103 19.68 -6.78 19.89
N ARG A 104 19.62 -6.55 18.60
CA ARG A 104 20.79 -6.36 17.72
C ARG A 104 20.87 -4.91 17.26
N SER A 105 22.07 -4.34 17.28
CA SER A 105 22.24 -2.97 16.78
C SER A 105 21.87 -2.84 15.30
N TYR A 106 21.34 -1.68 14.92
CA TYR A 106 21.02 -1.38 13.52
C TYR A 106 22.23 -1.51 12.62
N MET A 107 23.43 -1.11 13.05
CA MET A 107 24.66 -1.26 12.30
C MET A 107 24.86 -2.69 11.78
N LYS A 108 24.68 -3.70 12.66
CA LYS A 108 24.82 -5.11 12.28
C LYS A 108 23.74 -5.55 11.30
N GLN A 109 22.51 -5.10 11.50
CA GLN A 109 21.37 -5.48 10.67
C GLN A 109 21.43 -4.84 9.28
N PHE A 110 21.82 -3.56 9.19
CA PHE A 110 22.07 -2.90 7.89
C PHE A 110 23.25 -3.52 7.14
N ALA A 111 24.34 -3.87 7.84
CA ALA A 111 25.44 -4.59 7.21
C ALA A 111 25.02 -5.96 6.65
N GLU A 112 24.19 -6.71 7.36
CA GLU A 112 23.63 -7.98 6.87
C GLU A 112 22.72 -7.77 5.67
N LEU A 113 21.84 -6.77 5.71
CA LEU A 113 20.96 -6.40 4.59
C LEU A 113 21.79 -6.13 3.33
N LEU A 114 22.79 -5.27 3.41
CA LEU A 114 23.64 -4.91 2.28
C LEU A 114 24.51 -6.08 1.80
N LYS A 115 25.04 -6.91 2.73
CA LYS A 115 25.81 -8.13 2.38
C LYS A 115 24.96 -9.15 1.64
N SER A 116 23.72 -9.37 2.07
CA SER A 116 22.83 -10.33 1.43
C SER A 116 22.48 -9.97 -0.02
N HIS A 117 22.64 -8.68 -0.38
CA HIS A 117 22.43 -8.16 -1.73
C HIS A 117 23.75 -7.80 -2.45
N GLY A 118 24.90 -8.17 -1.90
CA GLY A 118 26.21 -7.92 -2.51
C GLY A 118 26.61 -6.44 -2.59
N ARG A 119 26.00 -5.57 -1.75
CA ARG A 119 26.19 -4.11 -1.79
C ARG A 119 27.00 -3.53 -0.64
N PHE A 120 27.46 -4.33 0.30
CA PHE A 120 28.22 -3.85 1.46
C PHE A 120 29.64 -3.47 1.08
N GLN A 121 30.04 -2.23 1.34
CA GLN A 121 31.36 -1.64 1.02
C GLN A 121 32.04 -1.06 2.27
N GLY A 122 31.85 -1.66 3.44
CA GLY A 122 32.47 -1.20 4.68
C GLY A 122 31.98 0.19 5.10
N GLU A 123 32.91 1.10 5.44
CA GLU A 123 32.58 2.44 5.97
C GLU A 123 31.77 3.30 5.00
N SER A 124 31.98 3.15 3.69
CA SER A 124 31.19 3.85 2.67
C SER A 124 29.70 3.52 2.78
N SER A 125 29.35 2.27 3.09
CA SER A 125 27.95 1.87 3.32
C SER A 125 27.35 2.54 4.56
N TYR A 126 28.11 2.67 5.62
CA TYR A 126 27.63 3.36 6.82
C TYR A 126 27.45 4.87 6.58
N ALA A 127 28.31 5.49 5.77
CA ALA A 127 28.11 6.88 5.35
C ALA A 127 26.81 7.04 4.55
N GLU A 128 26.51 6.15 3.60
CA GLU A 128 25.25 6.14 2.83
C GLU A 128 24.01 5.97 3.75
N ILE A 129 24.11 5.10 4.75
CA ILE A 129 23.03 4.90 5.73
C ILE A 129 22.79 6.17 6.55
N ARG A 130 23.85 6.80 7.05
CA ARG A 130 23.74 8.05 7.83
C ARG A 130 23.09 9.16 7.00
N GLU A 131 23.51 9.33 5.75
CA GLU A 131 22.89 10.29 4.83
C GLU A 131 21.38 10.00 4.62
N CYS A 132 21.02 8.72 4.48
CA CYS A 132 19.62 8.32 4.38
C CYS A 132 18.83 8.65 5.65
N PHE A 133 19.42 8.45 6.83
CA PHE A 133 18.81 8.82 8.11
C PHE A 133 18.56 10.33 8.24
N GLU A 134 19.55 11.16 7.86
CA GLU A 134 19.40 12.63 7.86
C GLU A 134 18.24 13.08 6.97
N LYS A 135 18.13 12.53 5.75
CA LYS A 135 17.02 12.82 4.83
C LYS A 135 15.65 12.48 5.40
N LEU A 136 15.57 11.44 6.22
CA LEU A 136 14.34 11.01 6.89
C LEU A 136 14.11 11.70 8.25
N GLY A 137 14.85 12.78 8.54
CA GLY A 137 14.70 13.52 9.79
C GLY A 137 15.15 12.71 11.03
N LEU A 138 16.13 11.84 10.87
CA LEU A 138 16.82 11.11 11.92
C LEU A 138 18.24 11.68 12.09
N PRO A 139 18.42 12.79 12.80
CA PRO A 139 19.74 13.32 13.12
C PRO A 139 20.47 12.35 14.05
N ASP A 140 21.80 12.46 14.12
CA ASP A 140 22.63 11.58 14.95
C ASP A 140 22.62 10.11 14.48
N GLY A 141 22.86 9.93 13.17
CA GLY A 141 22.86 8.62 12.52
C GLY A 141 23.84 7.62 13.13
N GLU A 142 24.97 8.09 13.68
CA GLU A 142 25.95 7.23 14.36
C GLU A 142 25.38 6.61 15.64
N ARG A 143 24.72 7.41 16.48
CA ARG A 143 24.04 6.90 17.69
C ARG A 143 22.95 5.90 17.29
N ILE A 144 22.15 6.21 16.27
CA ILE A 144 21.07 5.33 15.79
C ILE A 144 21.64 4.01 15.31
N LEU A 145 22.71 4.02 14.52
CA LEU A 145 23.37 2.79 14.03
C LEU A 145 23.85 1.88 15.18
N ASN A 146 24.35 2.48 16.26
CA ASN A 146 24.83 1.74 17.42
C ASN A 146 23.70 1.31 18.37
N SER A 147 22.50 1.90 18.27
CA SER A 147 21.34 1.55 19.09
C SER A 147 20.66 0.25 18.61
N CYS A 148 19.90 -0.37 19.51
CA CYS A 148 19.01 -1.48 19.21
C CYS A 148 17.56 -0.98 19.03
N PRO A 149 16.70 -1.68 18.25
CA PRO A 149 15.31 -1.29 18.04
C PRO A 149 14.50 -1.05 19.33
N TYR A 150 14.74 -1.82 20.40
CA TYR A 150 14.03 -1.65 21.67
C TYR A 150 14.36 -0.33 22.40
N GLU A 151 15.49 0.32 22.05
CA GLU A 151 15.92 1.60 22.65
C GLU A 151 15.29 2.81 21.93
N MET A 152 14.56 2.57 20.84
CA MET A 152 14.06 3.62 19.96
C MET A 152 12.54 3.76 20.06
N SER A 153 12.02 4.96 19.84
CA SER A 153 10.56 5.16 19.74
C SER A 153 9.97 4.47 18.50
N GLY A 154 8.67 4.19 18.53
CA GLY A 154 7.98 3.59 17.38
C GLY A 154 8.16 4.40 16.09
N GLY A 155 8.08 5.73 16.16
CA GLY A 155 8.29 6.61 15.02
C GLY A 155 9.74 6.62 14.51
N MET A 156 10.73 6.45 15.39
CA MET A 156 12.13 6.31 14.98
C MET A 156 12.35 4.96 14.29
N ASN A 157 11.84 3.86 14.87
CA ASN A 157 11.89 2.53 14.26
C ASN A 157 11.25 2.53 12.86
N GLN A 158 10.14 3.25 12.69
CA GLN A 158 9.46 3.35 11.40
C GLN A 158 10.32 4.07 10.35
N ARG A 159 10.95 5.19 10.71
CA ARG A 159 11.85 5.92 9.80
C ARG A 159 13.11 5.12 9.48
N VAL A 160 13.65 4.36 10.44
CA VAL A 160 14.77 3.43 10.20
C VAL A 160 14.36 2.31 9.24
N ALA A 161 13.15 1.77 9.34
CA ALA A 161 12.65 0.76 8.41
C ALA A 161 12.44 1.32 7.00
N ILE A 162 11.98 2.56 6.88
CA ILE A 162 11.91 3.27 5.59
C ILE A 162 13.31 3.42 4.99
N ALA A 163 14.30 3.83 5.80
CA ALA A 163 15.69 3.92 5.36
C ALA A 163 16.21 2.58 4.84
N ALA A 164 15.95 1.48 5.56
CA ALA A 164 16.37 0.14 5.15
C ALA A 164 15.75 -0.28 3.81
N ALA A 165 14.46 -0.02 3.60
CA ALA A 165 13.77 -0.33 2.35
C ALA A 165 14.30 0.52 1.17
N MET A 166 14.62 1.80 1.41
CA MET A 166 15.10 2.73 0.39
C MET A 166 16.58 2.51 0.02
N LEU A 167 17.39 2.02 0.96
CA LEU A 167 18.83 1.86 0.77
C LEU A 167 19.19 0.95 -0.40
N LEU A 168 18.35 -0.05 -0.69
CA LEU A 168 18.53 -0.96 -1.81
C LEU A 168 18.05 -0.39 -3.15
N ARG A 169 17.46 0.81 -3.17
CA ARG A 169 16.95 1.51 -4.36
C ARG A 169 16.01 0.64 -5.20
N PRO A 170 14.91 0.17 -4.61
CA PRO A 170 13.98 -0.72 -5.31
C PRO A 170 13.31 -0.01 -6.49
N LYS A 171 12.92 -0.77 -7.51
CA LYS A 171 12.08 -0.29 -8.61
C LYS A 171 10.63 -0.07 -8.15
N LEU A 172 10.15 -0.92 -7.22
CA LEU A 172 8.82 -0.89 -6.63
C LEU A 172 8.93 -0.91 -5.11
N LEU A 173 8.33 0.08 -4.44
CA LEU A 173 8.22 0.14 -2.99
C LEU A 173 6.77 -0.11 -2.57
N LEU A 174 6.55 -1.21 -1.86
CA LEU A 174 5.27 -1.54 -1.24
C LEU A 174 5.25 -0.99 0.19
N MET A 175 4.16 -0.33 0.57
CA MET A 175 4.04 0.31 1.87
C MET A 175 2.70 -0.05 2.49
N ASP A 176 2.72 -0.76 3.62
CA ASP A 176 1.52 -1.11 4.39
C ASP A 176 1.42 -0.20 5.61
N GLU A 177 0.57 0.81 5.52
CA GLU A 177 0.35 1.85 6.55
C GLU A 177 1.66 2.47 7.09
N PRO A 178 2.56 2.97 6.23
CA PRO A 178 3.94 3.34 6.59
C PRO A 178 4.04 4.51 7.57
N THR A 179 2.96 5.19 7.87
CA THR A 179 2.95 6.39 8.70
C THR A 179 1.96 6.33 9.86
N SER A 180 1.34 5.17 10.13
CA SER A 180 0.29 5.01 11.15
C SER A 180 0.77 5.27 12.59
N ALA A 181 2.07 5.05 12.87
CA ALA A 181 2.67 5.29 14.19
C ALA A 181 3.34 6.68 14.33
N LEU A 182 3.16 7.57 13.34
CA LEU A 182 3.77 8.90 13.31
C LEU A 182 2.74 9.99 13.64
N ASP A 183 3.20 11.05 14.32
CA ASP A 183 2.45 12.29 14.43
C ASP A 183 2.30 12.97 13.05
N VAL A 184 1.31 13.87 12.92
CA VAL A 184 0.94 14.51 11.63
C VAL A 184 2.12 15.23 10.97
N THR A 185 2.97 15.91 11.76
CA THR A 185 4.12 16.66 11.24
C THR A 185 5.19 15.72 10.68
N THR A 186 5.52 14.68 11.43
CA THR A 186 6.48 13.66 11.03
C THR A 186 5.95 12.85 9.83
N GLN A 187 4.65 12.51 9.83
CA GLN A 187 4.00 11.86 8.68
C GLN A 187 4.20 12.68 7.40
N LYS A 188 3.92 13.99 7.46
CA LYS A 188 4.11 14.90 6.34
C LYS A 188 5.55 14.88 5.83
N THR A 189 6.53 15.01 6.73
CA THR A 189 7.96 15.01 6.39
C THR A 189 8.37 13.72 5.68
N VAL A 190 7.93 12.57 6.19
CA VAL A 190 8.23 11.25 5.59
C VAL A 190 7.63 11.11 4.20
N LEU A 191 6.36 11.51 4.02
CA LEU A 191 5.69 11.44 2.72
C LEU A 191 6.35 12.37 1.69
N ASP A 192 6.78 13.57 2.11
CA ASP A 192 7.48 14.51 1.23
C ASP A 192 8.84 13.95 0.79
N GLU A 193 9.58 13.33 1.72
CA GLU A 193 10.86 12.71 1.39
C GLU A 193 10.70 11.50 0.46
N LEU A 194 9.70 10.65 0.68
CA LEU A 194 9.38 9.55 -0.23
C LEU A 194 9.05 10.07 -1.64
N SER A 195 8.26 11.15 -1.74
CA SER A 195 7.94 11.78 -3.03
C SER A 195 9.17 12.34 -3.72
N ARG A 196 10.09 12.97 -2.96
CA ARG A 196 11.34 13.49 -3.49
C ARG A 196 12.26 12.37 -4.01
N LEU A 197 12.40 11.30 -3.24
CA LEU A 197 13.21 10.14 -3.63
C LEU A 197 12.63 9.43 -4.86
N LYS A 198 11.30 9.29 -4.92
CA LYS A 198 10.60 8.76 -6.12
C LYS A 198 10.97 9.55 -7.37
N ALA A 199 10.89 10.87 -7.30
CA ALA A 199 11.20 11.75 -8.45
C ALA A 199 12.65 11.63 -8.93
N LEU A 200 13.59 11.29 -8.05
CA LEU A 200 15.00 11.11 -8.39
C LEU A 200 15.35 9.71 -8.95
N THR A 201 14.50 8.72 -8.69
CA THR A 201 14.83 7.30 -8.95
C THR A 201 13.88 6.61 -9.91
N GLU A 202 12.83 7.27 -10.37
CA GLU A 202 11.72 6.67 -11.13
C GLU A 202 11.08 5.45 -10.44
N MET A 203 11.25 5.35 -9.12
CA MET A 203 10.68 4.28 -8.30
C MET A 203 9.16 4.37 -8.31
N ALA A 204 8.50 3.24 -8.58
CA ALA A 204 7.06 3.12 -8.38
C ALA A 204 6.74 2.81 -6.92
N MET A 205 5.56 3.25 -6.45
CA MET A 205 5.12 3.00 -5.07
C MET A 205 3.69 2.51 -5.02
N ILE A 206 3.40 1.58 -4.13
CA ILE A 206 2.03 1.25 -3.70
C ILE A 206 1.90 1.64 -2.22
N LEU A 207 1.01 2.58 -1.94
CA LEU A 207 0.69 3.03 -0.59
C LEU A 207 -0.64 2.43 -0.15
N VAL A 208 -0.61 1.44 0.72
CA VAL A 208 -1.80 0.97 1.44
C VAL A 208 -2.00 1.86 2.67
N THR A 209 -3.17 2.47 2.78
CA THR A 209 -3.50 3.34 3.91
C THR A 209 -5.02 3.48 4.09
N HIS A 210 -5.45 3.78 5.31
CA HIS A 210 -6.81 4.27 5.59
C HIS A 210 -6.85 5.81 5.64
N ASN A 211 -5.70 6.49 5.53
CA ASN A 211 -5.60 7.96 5.57
C ASN A 211 -5.67 8.53 4.15
N LEU A 212 -6.85 9.03 3.77
CA LEU A 212 -7.06 9.68 2.47
C LEU A 212 -6.21 10.94 2.27
N GLY A 213 -5.82 11.63 3.36
CA GLY A 213 -4.90 12.77 3.30
C GLY A 213 -3.49 12.37 2.87
N ALA A 214 -3.01 11.19 3.30
CA ALA A 214 -1.74 10.62 2.83
C ALA A 214 -1.81 10.26 1.34
N ALA A 215 -2.90 9.62 0.90
CA ALA A 215 -3.16 9.32 -0.51
C ALA A 215 -3.19 10.60 -1.36
N ALA A 216 -3.96 11.61 -0.94
CA ALA A 216 -4.07 12.91 -1.62
C ALA A 216 -2.72 13.63 -1.81
N ARG A 217 -1.76 13.38 -0.88
CA ARG A 217 -0.47 14.05 -0.87
C ARG A 217 0.52 13.48 -1.86
N ILE A 218 0.59 12.15 -2.01
CA ILE A 218 1.68 11.52 -2.78
C ILE A 218 1.25 10.64 -3.94
N ALA A 219 -0.05 10.29 -4.03
CA ALA A 219 -0.51 9.35 -5.05
C ALA A 219 -1.05 10.06 -6.29
N GLU A 220 -0.63 9.61 -7.45
CA GLU A 220 -1.18 10.01 -8.74
C GLU A 220 -2.53 9.36 -9.00
N ARG A 221 -2.67 8.06 -8.66
CA ARG A 221 -3.92 7.32 -8.77
C ARG A 221 -4.30 6.70 -7.42
N THR A 222 -5.60 6.52 -7.24
CA THR A 222 -6.17 5.91 -6.03
C THR A 222 -7.12 4.78 -6.41
N ALA A 223 -6.95 3.64 -5.75
CA ALA A 223 -7.79 2.46 -5.81
C ALA A 223 -8.53 2.34 -4.46
N VAL A 224 -9.85 2.33 -4.49
CA VAL A 224 -10.67 2.19 -3.29
C VAL A 224 -11.15 0.75 -3.18
N MET A 225 -10.80 0.08 -2.09
CA MET A 225 -11.21 -1.31 -1.82
C MET A 225 -12.29 -1.37 -0.76
N TYR A 226 -13.29 -2.19 -1.01
CA TYR A 226 -14.32 -2.57 -0.05
C TYR A 226 -14.62 -4.06 -0.14
N ALA A 227 -14.58 -4.76 0.99
CA ALA A 227 -14.91 -6.20 1.08
C ALA A 227 -14.22 -7.07 0.00
N GLY A 228 -12.95 -6.86 -0.22
CA GLY A 228 -12.13 -7.62 -1.17
C GLY A 228 -12.24 -7.18 -2.63
N ARG A 229 -13.02 -6.17 -2.96
CA ARG A 229 -13.20 -5.70 -4.35
C ARG A 229 -12.74 -4.25 -4.53
N LEU A 230 -12.27 -3.91 -5.72
CA LEU A 230 -12.02 -2.53 -6.11
C LEU A 230 -13.34 -1.86 -6.48
N VAL A 231 -13.86 -0.99 -5.62
CA VAL A 231 -15.14 -0.31 -5.87
C VAL A 231 -15.00 0.96 -6.68
N GLU A 232 -13.82 1.59 -6.66
CA GLU A 232 -13.51 2.79 -7.45
C GLU A 232 -12.01 2.87 -7.71
N TYR A 233 -11.62 3.38 -8.89
CA TYR A 233 -10.23 3.48 -9.31
C TYR A 233 -10.04 4.60 -10.32
N GLY A 234 -9.06 5.46 -10.12
CA GLY A 234 -8.80 6.57 -11.05
C GLY A 234 -7.72 7.53 -10.56
N GLY A 235 -7.62 8.67 -11.22
CA GLY A 235 -6.77 9.76 -10.76
C GLY A 235 -7.16 10.22 -9.35
N THR A 236 -6.19 10.38 -8.44
CA THR A 236 -6.45 10.69 -7.03
C THR A 236 -7.35 11.91 -6.86
N GLN A 237 -7.14 12.97 -7.65
CA GLN A 237 -7.97 14.17 -7.56
C GLN A 237 -9.42 13.91 -7.99
N ALA A 238 -9.64 13.07 -9.02
CA ALA A 238 -10.98 12.70 -9.46
C ALA A 238 -11.70 11.87 -8.38
N VAL A 239 -11.05 10.81 -7.90
CA VAL A 239 -11.61 9.93 -6.84
C VAL A 239 -11.95 10.71 -5.57
N LEU A 240 -11.12 11.69 -5.16
CA LEU A 240 -11.34 12.42 -3.92
C LEU A 240 -12.28 13.64 -4.05
N LYS A 241 -12.36 14.28 -5.22
CA LYS A 241 -13.21 15.47 -5.42
C LYS A 241 -14.57 15.15 -6.02
N THR A 242 -14.61 14.16 -6.91
CA THR A 242 -15.82 13.73 -7.63
C THR A 242 -16.00 12.22 -7.51
N PRO A 243 -16.14 11.67 -6.28
CA PRO A 243 -16.29 10.25 -6.08
C PRO A 243 -17.54 9.71 -6.78
N CYS A 244 -17.38 8.59 -7.47
CA CYS A 244 -18.46 7.94 -8.21
C CYS A 244 -19.18 6.89 -7.35
N HIS A 245 -18.45 6.12 -6.55
CA HIS A 245 -19.04 5.08 -5.72
C HIS A 245 -19.54 5.63 -4.38
N PRO A 246 -20.75 5.28 -3.92
CA PRO A 246 -21.30 5.75 -2.64
C PRO A 246 -20.39 5.48 -1.44
N TYR A 247 -19.67 4.35 -1.41
CA TYR A 247 -18.70 4.05 -0.35
C TYR A 247 -17.57 5.05 -0.29
N THR A 248 -16.97 5.41 -1.44
CA THR A 248 -15.89 6.41 -1.51
C THR A 248 -16.34 7.75 -0.97
N ARG A 249 -17.57 8.15 -1.32
CA ARG A 249 -18.18 9.36 -0.79
C ARG A 249 -18.32 9.31 0.73
N CYS A 250 -18.87 8.22 1.27
CA CYS A 250 -18.99 8.05 2.71
C CYS A 250 -17.62 8.08 3.43
N LEU A 251 -16.56 7.49 2.83
CA LEU A 251 -15.20 7.58 3.37
C LEU A 251 -14.70 9.03 3.44
N ILE A 252 -14.96 9.82 2.40
CA ILE A 252 -14.55 11.24 2.34
C ILE A 252 -15.34 12.07 3.34
N ASP A 253 -16.65 11.83 3.49
CA ASP A 253 -17.52 12.54 4.42
C ASP A 253 -17.22 12.18 5.88
N ALA A 254 -16.60 11.03 6.14
CA ALA A 254 -16.11 10.64 7.45
C ALA A 254 -14.83 11.35 7.89
N ILE A 255 -14.17 12.12 7.00
CA ILE A 255 -13.00 12.92 7.35
C ILE A 255 -13.45 14.15 8.14
N PRO A 256 -12.88 14.42 9.35
CA PRO A 256 -13.17 15.64 10.08
C PRO A 256 -12.83 16.89 9.25
N LYS A 257 -13.80 17.80 9.10
CA LYS A 257 -13.63 19.07 8.40
C LYS A 257 -13.42 20.20 9.43
N LEU A 258 -12.67 21.24 9.04
CA LEU A 258 -12.43 22.40 9.92
C LEU A 258 -13.64 23.32 10.06
N ASP A 259 -14.77 23.00 9.45
CA ASP A 259 -16.02 23.76 9.48
C ASP A 259 -16.86 23.51 10.76
N GLY A 260 -16.35 22.72 11.70
CA GLY A 260 -17.03 22.42 12.97
C GLY A 260 -18.15 21.39 12.86
N ARG A 261 -18.44 20.84 11.68
CA ARG A 261 -19.41 19.77 11.53
C ARG A 261 -18.81 18.44 12.02
N LEU A 262 -19.60 17.71 12.79
CA LEU A 262 -19.21 16.34 13.16
C LEU A 262 -19.23 15.46 11.90
N PRO A 263 -18.19 14.68 11.65
CA PRO A 263 -18.19 13.75 10.54
C PRO A 263 -19.29 12.72 10.71
N SER A 264 -20.04 12.44 9.65
CA SER A 264 -20.96 11.31 9.63
C SER A 264 -20.13 10.04 9.45
N GLY A 265 -19.97 9.25 10.51
CA GLY A 265 -19.32 7.95 10.40
C GLY A 265 -20.09 7.02 9.45
N LEU A 266 -19.39 6.05 8.87
CA LEU A 266 -20.02 4.95 8.13
C LEU A 266 -20.80 4.09 9.11
N GLU A 267 -22.13 4.08 8.99
CA GLU A 267 -23.00 3.23 9.82
C GLU A 267 -22.88 1.75 9.43
N GLY A 268 -23.15 0.87 10.39
CA GLY A 268 -23.13 -0.58 10.20
C GLY A 268 -21.71 -1.18 10.20
N GLN A 269 -21.67 -2.51 10.07
CA GLN A 269 -20.42 -3.28 10.05
C GLN A 269 -20.10 -3.71 8.62
N PRO A 270 -18.81 -3.76 8.23
CA PRO A 270 -18.43 -4.38 6.97
C PRO A 270 -18.84 -5.86 6.98
N PRO A 271 -19.08 -6.46 5.79
CA PRO A 271 -19.39 -7.87 5.70
C PRO A 271 -18.33 -8.73 6.36
N LEU A 272 -18.74 -9.90 6.87
CA LEU A 272 -17.81 -10.87 7.43
C LEU A 272 -16.79 -11.30 6.36
N TYR A 273 -15.59 -11.49 6.81
CA TYR A 273 -14.49 -11.98 6.01
C TYR A 273 -14.82 -13.33 5.35
N GLY A 274 -14.64 -13.44 4.04
CA GLY A 274 -14.93 -14.67 3.29
C GLY A 274 -16.42 -14.93 3.02
N ALA A 275 -17.31 -14.02 3.37
CA ALA A 275 -18.72 -14.17 3.05
C ALA A 275 -18.97 -14.07 1.53
N GLU A 276 -19.69 -15.04 0.97
CA GLU A 276 -20.22 -14.90 -0.38
C GLU A 276 -21.28 -13.81 -0.39
N MET A 277 -21.07 -12.81 -1.25
CA MET A 277 -22.01 -11.70 -1.37
C MET A 277 -22.48 -11.55 -2.81
N PRO A 278 -23.68 -12.05 -3.12
CA PRO A 278 -24.30 -11.74 -4.40
C PRO A 278 -24.60 -10.23 -4.46
N GLY A 279 -24.36 -9.63 -5.61
CA GLY A 279 -24.59 -8.22 -5.85
C GLY A 279 -23.57 -7.28 -5.19
N CYS A 280 -24.01 -6.06 -4.90
CA CYS A 280 -23.17 -5.03 -4.33
C CYS A 280 -22.85 -5.32 -2.85
N ALA A 281 -21.56 -5.46 -2.53
CA ALA A 281 -21.09 -5.70 -1.17
C ALA A 281 -21.40 -4.55 -0.19
N PHE A 282 -21.52 -3.33 -0.68
CA PHE A 282 -21.79 -2.14 0.13
C PHE A 282 -23.31 -1.92 0.37
N ARG A 283 -24.20 -2.68 -0.27
CA ARG A 283 -25.66 -2.44 -0.26
C ARG A 283 -26.29 -2.23 1.12
N ASP A 284 -25.82 -2.96 2.15
CA ASP A 284 -26.43 -2.93 3.48
C ASP A 284 -26.04 -1.69 4.30
N ARG A 285 -25.00 -0.98 3.85
CA ARG A 285 -24.48 0.28 4.43
C ARG A 285 -24.66 1.48 3.48
N CYS A 286 -25.21 1.26 2.29
CA CYS A 286 -25.31 2.26 1.26
C CYS A 286 -26.51 3.19 1.50
N PRO A 287 -26.30 4.51 1.66
CA PRO A 287 -27.41 5.46 1.81
C PRO A 287 -28.25 5.59 0.53
N LEU A 288 -27.73 5.14 -0.61
CA LEU A 288 -28.37 5.16 -1.93
C LEU A 288 -28.83 3.75 -2.37
N ARG A 289 -29.04 2.84 -1.41
CA ARG A 289 -29.44 1.45 -1.70
C ARG A 289 -30.71 1.38 -2.55
N ARG A 290 -30.68 0.51 -3.56
CA ARG A 290 -31.83 0.17 -4.42
C ARG A 290 -32.13 -1.33 -4.38
N PRO A 291 -33.35 -1.77 -4.74
CA PRO A 291 -33.69 -3.19 -4.76
C PRO A 291 -32.78 -4.06 -5.63
N ASP A 292 -32.36 -3.54 -6.79
CA ASP A 292 -31.47 -4.22 -7.75
C ASP A 292 -30.02 -4.40 -7.25
N CYS A 293 -29.60 -3.69 -6.21
CA CYS A 293 -28.27 -3.84 -5.63
C CYS A 293 -27.97 -5.25 -5.09
N ALA A 294 -28.98 -6.04 -4.80
CA ALA A 294 -28.84 -7.41 -4.30
C ALA A 294 -28.43 -8.39 -5.41
N GLU A 295 -28.80 -8.11 -6.65
CA GLU A 295 -28.62 -8.99 -7.81
C GLU A 295 -27.63 -8.46 -8.84
N ARG A 296 -27.29 -7.15 -8.74
CA ARG A 296 -26.40 -6.48 -9.69
C ARG A 296 -25.00 -7.11 -9.66
N PRO A 297 -24.54 -7.71 -10.76
CA PRO A 297 -23.21 -8.29 -10.81
C PRO A 297 -22.15 -7.21 -10.56
N TYR A 298 -21.05 -7.60 -9.91
CA TYR A 298 -19.90 -6.71 -9.77
C TYR A 298 -19.28 -6.50 -11.15
N ALA A 299 -19.22 -5.25 -11.58
CA ALA A 299 -18.53 -4.83 -12.78
C ALA A 299 -18.03 -3.39 -12.58
N GLN A 300 -16.79 -3.13 -12.94
CA GLN A 300 -16.28 -1.76 -13.01
C GLN A 300 -16.61 -1.18 -14.39
N GLU A 301 -17.22 -0.02 -14.39
CA GLU A 301 -17.51 0.74 -15.60
C GLU A 301 -16.70 2.03 -15.62
N GLU A 302 -16.23 2.44 -16.77
CA GLU A 302 -15.56 3.72 -16.93
C GLU A 302 -16.59 4.83 -16.82
N ALA A 303 -16.56 5.51 -15.69
CA ALA A 303 -17.49 6.58 -15.36
C ALA A 303 -17.08 7.93 -16.01
N GLU A 304 -15.78 8.18 -16.13
CA GLU A 304 -15.12 9.27 -16.85
C GLU A 304 -13.78 8.75 -17.41
N PRO A 305 -13.18 9.41 -18.39
CA PRO A 305 -11.90 8.96 -18.95
C PRO A 305 -10.85 8.67 -17.89
N GLY A 306 -10.47 7.40 -17.73
CA GLY A 306 -9.53 6.92 -16.72
C GLY A 306 -10.06 6.87 -15.28
N HIS A 307 -11.38 7.00 -15.07
CA HIS A 307 -12.03 6.89 -13.77
C HIS A 307 -13.10 5.80 -13.79
N PHE A 308 -12.88 4.71 -13.09
CA PHE A 308 -13.68 3.50 -13.07
C PHE A 308 -14.38 3.33 -11.73
N ALA A 309 -15.62 2.89 -11.73
CA ALA A 309 -16.37 2.60 -10.52
C ALA A 309 -17.31 1.40 -10.71
N ALA A 310 -17.50 0.62 -9.67
CA ALA A 310 -18.50 -0.48 -9.65
C ALA A 310 -19.95 0.03 -9.51
N CYS A 311 -20.12 1.30 -9.17
CA CYS A 311 -21.41 1.99 -9.12
C CYS A 311 -21.16 3.50 -9.29
N ALA A 312 -21.95 4.17 -10.12
CA ALA A 312 -21.83 5.62 -10.37
C ALA A 312 -22.91 6.46 -9.65
N GLU A 313 -23.69 5.86 -8.75
CA GLU A 313 -24.78 6.55 -8.01
C GLU A 313 -24.26 7.55 -6.97
N GLY A 314 -22.96 7.52 -6.64
CA GLY A 314 -22.34 8.49 -5.74
C GLY A 314 -22.08 9.87 -6.35
N ARG A 315 -22.33 10.03 -7.65
CA ARG A 315 -22.21 11.33 -8.33
C ARG A 315 -23.36 12.25 -7.91
N ILE A 316 -23.03 13.44 -7.48
CA ILE A 316 -23.98 14.54 -7.26
C ILE A 316 -23.38 15.79 -7.90
#